data_d053eeda43c7dcafd8861383d8272a30
#
_entry.id   d053eeda43c7dcafd8861383d8272a30
#
_cell.length_a   1.000
_cell.length_b   1.000
_cell.length_c   1.000
_cell.angle_alpha   90.00
_cell.angle_beta   90.00
_cell.angle_gamma   90.00
#
_symmetry.space_group_name_H-M   'P 1'
#
loop_
_entity.id
_entity.type
_entity.pdbx_description
1 polymer ?
#
loop_
_entity_poly.entity_id
_entity_poly.type
_entity_poly.pdbx_seq_one_letter_code
_entity_poly.pdbx_strand_id
1 'polypeptide(L)'
;VEGRDLSAKSEEVEPFLEAHLAASPYTPVFMNNTKIGIPGRFANLKTDILMLDDYLTNREGRKVLEMIDATQMMWEAGREERKPVFYFLAGENLHNHYREPTHAEQIAQSYGVVIAGCRGISYFLSLATYPEHYRALVEVNRELLALEDVVLSLEPTPPATIANPLIRSMTRRLGDKLYIIALNADNDQAVEAEIALPASARAAASAEVKFENRKVPVENARILDAFKPLERHVYVIDL
;
A
#
# COMPACT_ATOMS: atom_id res chain seq x y z
N VAL A 1 4.91 -0.34 -30.94
CA VAL A 1 4.09 -1.55 -31.18
C VAL A 1 2.69 -1.21 -30.68
N GLU A 2 1.97 -0.42 -31.49
CA GLU A 2 0.57 -0.09 -31.22
C GLU A 2 -0.31 -1.31 -31.46
N GLY A 3 -1.17 -1.62 -30.53
CA GLY A 3 -2.35 -2.42 -30.78
C GLY A 3 -2.30 -3.92 -30.49
N ARG A 4 -1.29 -4.45 -29.82
CA ARG A 4 -1.41 -5.81 -29.28
C ARG A 4 -1.96 -5.73 -27.85
N ASP A 5 -3.19 -6.17 -27.67
CA ASP A 5 -3.71 -6.53 -26.35
C ASP A 5 -2.88 -7.75 -25.86
N LEU A 6 -1.81 -7.46 -25.12
CA LEU A 6 -0.92 -8.47 -24.56
C LEU A 6 -1.52 -9.11 -23.29
N SER A 7 -2.70 -8.66 -22.86
CA SER A 7 -3.38 -9.26 -21.73
C SER A 7 -3.97 -10.61 -22.12
N ALA A 8 -3.52 -11.68 -21.48
CA ALA A 8 -4.18 -12.98 -21.59
C ALA A 8 -5.66 -12.85 -21.25
N LYS A 9 -6.51 -13.56 -21.98
CA LYS A 9 -7.92 -13.65 -21.62
C LYS A 9 -8.06 -14.68 -20.47
N SER A 10 -9.05 -14.48 -19.61
CA SER A 10 -9.31 -15.42 -18.52
C SER A 10 -9.49 -16.86 -19.03
N GLU A 11 -10.16 -17.03 -20.15
CA GLU A 11 -10.36 -18.32 -20.84
C GLU A 11 -9.05 -19.02 -21.25
N GLU A 12 -8.00 -18.25 -21.53
CA GLU A 12 -6.68 -18.78 -21.89
C GLU A 12 -5.89 -19.24 -20.66
N VAL A 13 -6.15 -18.64 -19.50
CA VAL A 13 -5.41 -18.87 -18.24
C VAL A 13 -6.06 -19.99 -17.42
N GLU A 14 -7.37 -20.11 -17.45
CA GLU A 14 -8.14 -21.02 -16.61
C GLU A 14 -7.70 -22.49 -16.73
N PRO A 15 -7.41 -23.05 -17.93
CA PRO A 15 -6.93 -24.42 -18.06
C PRO A 15 -5.58 -24.69 -17.36
N PHE A 16 -4.70 -23.68 -17.31
CA PHE A 16 -3.42 -23.80 -16.61
C PHE A 16 -3.61 -23.80 -15.10
N LEU A 17 -4.53 -22.96 -14.59
CA LEU A 17 -4.88 -22.94 -13.18
C LEU A 17 -5.51 -24.27 -12.75
N GLU A 18 -6.41 -24.81 -13.54
CA GLU A 18 -7.04 -26.12 -13.26
C GLU A 18 -6.01 -27.25 -13.25
N ALA A 19 -5.11 -27.29 -14.21
CA ALA A 19 -4.04 -28.28 -14.26
C ALA A 19 -3.10 -28.15 -13.03
N HIS A 20 -2.76 -26.92 -12.63
CA HIS A 20 -1.94 -26.66 -11.44
C HIS A 20 -2.66 -27.15 -10.17
N LEU A 21 -3.91 -26.76 -9.97
CA LEU A 21 -4.70 -27.14 -8.80
C LEU A 21 -4.89 -28.67 -8.71
N ALA A 22 -5.04 -29.35 -9.84
CA ALA A 22 -5.11 -30.80 -9.89
C ALA A 22 -3.79 -31.47 -9.47
N ALA A 23 -2.65 -30.89 -9.85
CA ALA A 23 -1.33 -31.41 -9.54
C ALA A 23 -0.84 -31.04 -8.13
N SER A 24 -1.22 -29.87 -7.64
CA SER A 24 -0.73 -29.30 -6.36
C SER A 24 -1.80 -28.47 -5.64
N PRO A 25 -2.84 -29.11 -5.07
CA PRO A 25 -4.02 -28.43 -4.54
C PRO A 25 -3.76 -27.60 -3.29
N TYR A 26 -2.60 -27.75 -2.64
CA TYR A 26 -2.23 -27.03 -1.42
C TYR A 26 -1.20 -25.93 -1.65
N THR A 27 -0.75 -25.71 -2.88
CA THR A 27 0.18 -24.64 -3.19
C THR A 27 -0.60 -23.40 -3.59
N PRO A 28 -0.49 -22.28 -2.83
CA PRO A 28 -1.16 -21.05 -3.18
C PRO A 28 -0.73 -20.53 -4.55
N VAL A 29 -1.71 -20.08 -5.33
CA VAL A 29 -1.50 -19.56 -6.68
C VAL A 29 -1.82 -18.08 -6.70
N PHE A 30 -0.92 -17.31 -7.27
CA PHE A 30 -1.18 -15.92 -7.60
C PHE A 30 -1.12 -15.70 -9.11
N MET A 31 -1.89 -14.71 -9.55
CA MET A 31 -1.76 -14.17 -10.89
C MET A 31 -1.20 -12.76 -10.81
N ASN A 32 -0.10 -12.54 -11.51
CA ASN A 32 0.47 -11.21 -11.65
C ASN A 32 -0.29 -10.41 -12.71
N ASN A 33 -0.85 -9.28 -12.30
CA ASN A 33 -1.63 -8.38 -13.15
C ASN A 33 -0.89 -7.07 -13.35
N THR A 34 -0.90 -6.57 -14.57
CA THR A 34 -0.50 -5.19 -14.85
C THR A 34 -1.69 -4.25 -14.63
N LYS A 35 -1.43 -2.95 -14.48
CA LYS A 35 -2.46 -1.90 -14.33
C LYS A 35 -3.60 -1.99 -15.35
N ILE A 36 -3.31 -2.44 -16.56
CA ILE A 36 -4.31 -2.58 -17.64
C ILE A 36 -5.32 -3.70 -17.38
N GLY A 37 -4.92 -4.70 -16.59
CA GLY A 37 -5.78 -5.83 -16.20
C GLY A 37 -6.71 -5.55 -15.02
N ILE A 38 -6.68 -4.36 -14.45
CA ILE A 38 -7.53 -3.93 -13.36
C ILE A 38 -8.76 -3.20 -13.93
N PRO A 39 -9.93 -3.30 -13.30
CA PRO A 39 -10.35 -4.13 -12.21
C PRO A 39 -11.11 -5.38 -12.66
N GLY A 40 -10.93 -6.46 -11.97
CA GLY A 40 -11.87 -7.56 -12.02
C GLY A 40 -11.67 -8.59 -13.14
N ARG A 41 -10.80 -8.35 -14.12
CA ARG A 41 -10.64 -9.27 -15.25
C ARG A 41 -10.18 -10.68 -14.82
N PHE A 42 -9.41 -10.74 -13.73
CA PHE A 42 -8.88 -11.99 -13.20
C PHE A 42 -9.25 -12.23 -11.72
N ALA A 43 -10.06 -11.35 -11.12
CA ALA A 43 -10.45 -11.50 -9.73
C ALA A 43 -11.28 -12.77 -9.48
N ASN A 44 -12.07 -13.18 -10.46
CA ASN A 44 -12.92 -14.37 -10.40
C ASN A 44 -12.22 -15.67 -10.78
N LEU A 45 -10.97 -15.64 -11.24
CA LEU A 45 -10.21 -16.88 -11.51
C LEU A 45 -9.92 -17.63 -10.22
N LYS A 46 -9.68 -18.95 -10.34
CA LYS A 46 -9.32 -19.85 -9.23
C LYS A 46 -7.89 -19.61 -8.73
N THR A 47 -7.56 -18.35 -8.39
CA THR A 47 -6.31 -17.97 -7.73
C THR A 47 -6.55 -17.64 -6.27
N ASP A 48 -5.54 -17.81 -5.42
CA ASP A 48 -5.63 -17.50 -3.99
C ASP A 48 -5.29 -16.05 -3.69
N ILE A 49 -4.44 -15.44 -4.51
CA ILE A 49 -3.89 -14.11 -4.31
C ILE A 49 -4.02 -13.32 -5.61
N LEU A 50 -4.43 -12.07 -5.51
CA LEU A 50 -4.32 -11.10 -6.60
C LEU A 50 -3.03 -10.33 -6.45
N MET A 51 -2.22 -10.30 -7.49
CA MET A 51 -0.95 -9.59 -7.48
C MET A 51 -0.93 -8.51 -8.56
N LEU A 52 -0.52 -7.30 -8.18
CA LEU A 52 -0.38 -6.17 -9.08
C LEU A 52 1.10 -5.89 -9.33
N ASP A 53 1.45 -5.74 -10.59
CA ASP A 53 2.77 -5.41 -11.08
C ASP A 53 2.70 -4.08 -11.82
N ASP A 54 3.05 -2.99 -11.13
CA ASP A 54 2.95 -1.64 -11.68
C ASP A 54 3.96 -0.71 -10.98
N TYR A 55 4.89 -0.13 -11.74
CA TYR A 55 6.04 0.59 -11.18
C TYR A 55 5.89 2.10 -11.28
N LEU A 56 6.20 2.81 -10.19
CA LEU A 56 6.20 4.26 -10.15
C LEU A 56 7.11 4.86 -11.22
N THR A 57 8.23 4.24 -11.44
CA THR A 57 9.31 4.77 -12.28
C THR A 57 9.23 4.35 -13.76
N ASN A 58 8.16 3.66 -14.16
CA ASN A 58 8.00 3.18 -15.54
C ASN A 58 7.66 4.27 -16.57
N ARG A 59 7.34 5.47 -16.11
CA ARG A 59 7.16 6.66 -16.95
C ARG A 59 7.47 7.94 -16.18
N GLU A 60 7.89 8.96 -16.88
CA GLU A 60 8.10 10.28 -16.33
C GLU A 60 6.78 10.91 -15.83
N GLY A 61 6.86 11.65 -14.72
CA GLY A 61 5.72 12.37 -14.14
C GLY A 61 4.67 11.50 -13.46
N ARG A 62 4.89 10.20 -13.33
CA ARG A 62 3.97 9.33 -12.61
C ARG A 62 3.93 9.67 -11.12
N LYS A 63 2.74 9.68 -10.54
CA LYS A 63 2.49 10.01 -9.14
C LYS A 63 2.26 8.76 -8.30
N VAL A 64 2.68 8.80 -7.03
CA VAL A 64 2.40 7.74 -6.05
C VAL A 64 0.88 7.53 -5.89
N LEU A 65 0.11 8.59 -5.95
CA LEU A 65 -1.35 8.53 -5.89
C LEU A 65 -1.96 7.58 -6.93
N GLU A 66 -1.43 7.55 -8.15
CA GLU A 66 -1.94 6.63 -9.20
C GLU A 66 -1.72 5.15 -8.85
N MET A 67 -0.63 4.84 -8.13
CA MET A 67 -0.38 3.47 -7.66
C MET A 67 -1.33 3.09 -6.52
N ILE A 68 -1.59 4.03 -5.61
CA ILE A 68 -2.53 3.85 -4.50
C ILE A 68 -3.93 3.56 -5.06
N ASP A 69 -4.39 4.37 -5.99
CA ASP A 69 -5.72 4.22 -6.61
C ASP A 69 -5.84 2.89 -7.36
N ALA A 70 -4.81 2.50 -8.12
CA ALA A 70 -4.77 1.19 -8.79
C ALA A 70 -4.81 0.02 -7.80
N THR A 71 -4.08 0.14 -6.68
CA THR A 71 -4.08 -0.87 -5.62
C THR A 71 -5.46 -0.98 -4.95
N GLN A 72 -6.10 0.16 -4.68
CA GLN A 72 -7.43 0.19 -4.09
C GLN A 72 -8.46 -0.47 -5.01
N MET A 73 -8.43 -0.19 -6.31
CA MET A 73 -9.30 -0.86 -7.29
C MET A 73 -9.10 -2.38 -7.27
N MET A 74 -7.87 -2.85 -7.21
CA MET A 74 -7.57 -4.28 -7.10
C MET A 74 -8.06 -4.86 -5.78
N TRP A 75 -7.89 -4.13 -4.68
CA TRP A 75 -8.37 -4.56 -3.37
C TRP A 75 -9.90 -4.67 -3.33
N GLU A 76 -10.63 -3.74 -3.93
CA GLU A 76 -12.08 -3.79 -4.03
C GLU A 76 -12.54 -5.03 -4.78
N ALA A 77 -11.93 -5.32 -5.94
CA ALA A 77 -12.22 -6.53 -6.70
C ALA A 77 -11.85 -7.81 -5.91
N GLY A 78 -10.70 -7.82 -5.25
CA GLY A 78 -10.26 -8.96 -4.43
C GLY A 78 -11.13 -9.19 -3.20
N ARG A 79 -11.68 -8.13 -2.61
CA ARG A 79 -12.55 -8.21 -1.44
C ARG A 79 -13.84 -8.98 -1.72
N GLU A 80 -14.43 -8.79 -2.89
CA GLU A 80 -15.63 -9.52 -3.31
C GLU A 80 -15.37 -11.03 -3.38
N GLU A 81 -14.19 -11.41 -3.86
CA GLU A 81 -13.75 -12.80 -3.98
C GLU A 81 -12.99 -13.33 -2.75
N ARG A 82 -12.86 -12.54 -1.68
CA ARG A 82 -12.11 -12.83 -0.45
C ARG A 82 -10.64 -13.15 -0.69
N LYS A 83 -10.02 -12.49 -1.65
CA LYS A 83 -8.62 -12.66 -2.02
C LYS A 83 -7.76 -11.50 -1.51
N PRO A 84 -6.63 -11.78 -0.86
CA PRO A 84 -5.66 -10.74 -0.53
C PRO A 84 -5.02 -10.16 -1.79
N VAL A 85 -4.61 -8.90 -1.71
CA VAL A 85 -3.86 -8.23 -2.77
C VAL A 85 -2.40 -8.12 -2.35
N PHE A 86 -1.51 -8.50 -3.25
CA PHE A 86 -0.07 -8.33 -3.13
C PHE A 86 0.41 -7.39 -4.23
N TYR A 87 1.58 -6.80 -4.04
CA TYR A 87 2.13 -5.83 -4.97
C TYR A 87 3.60 -6.10 -5.26
N PHE A 88 3.97 -6.09 -6.55
CA PHE A 88 5.37 -6.01 -6.96
C PHE A 88 5.77 -4.53 -7.11
N LEU A 89 6.67 -4.07 -6.26
CA LEU A 89 7.29 -2.76 -6.35
C LEU A 89 8.62 -2.85 -7.12
N ALA A 90 9.05 -1.74 -7.72
CA ALA A 90 10.36 -1.67 -8.33
C ALA A 90 11.46 -1.82 -7.27
N GLY A 91 12.34 -2.80 -7.44
CA GLY A 91 13.52 -3.01 -6.59
C GLY A 91 14.81 -2.51 -7.23
N GLU A 92 14.77 -2.15 -8.52
CA GLU A 92 15.91 -1.63 -9.28
C GLU A 92 15.45 -0.78 -10.48
N ASN A 93 16.39 -0.34 -11.31
CA ASN A 93 16.14 0.45 -12.52
C ASN A 93 15.66 -0.36 -13.74
N LEU A 94 15.25 -1.62 -13.56
CA LEU A 94 14.76 -2.50 -14.62
C LEU A 94 15.67 -2.53 -15.87
N HIS A 95 16.91 -2.96 -15.68
CA HIS A 95 17.92 -3.06 -16.74
C HIS A 95 18.23 -1.72 -17.43
N ASN A 96 18.25 -0.63 -16.67
CA ASN A 96 18.45 0.75 -17.15
C ASN A 96 17.32 1.28 -18.06
N HIS A 97 16.15 0.66 -18.08
CA HIS A 97 14.99 1.20 -18.78
C HIS A 97 14.24 2.25 -17.98
N TYR A 98 14.31 2.17 -16.64
CA TYR A 98 13.65 3.08 -15.73
C TYR A 98 14.65 3.59 -14.70
N ARG A 99 14.36 4.71 -14.04
CA ARG A 99 15.14 5.14 -12.88
C ARG A 99 14.74 4.36 -11.64
N GLU A 100 15.62 4.27 -10.67
CA GLU A 100 15.25 3.82 -9.34
C GLU A 100 14.36 4.86 -8.63
N PRO A 101 13.44 4.44 -7.75
CA PRO A 101 12.75 5.34 -6.86
C PRO A 101 13.75 6.10 -5.96
N THR A 102 13.44 7.35 -5.67
CA THR A 102 14.13 8.09 -4.60
C THR A 102 13.80 7.47 -3.24
N HIS A 103 14.54 7.85 -2.19
CA HIS A 103 14.25 7.40 -0.83
C HIS A 103 12.79 7.68 -0.43
N ALA A 104 12.32 8.92 -0.62
CA ALA A 104 10.96 9.32 -0.28
C ALA A 104 9.91 8.57 -1.11
N GLU A 105 10.14 8.39 -2.41
CA GLU A 105 9.24 7.61 -3.28
C GLU A 105 9.15 6.14 -2.86
N GLN A 106 10.27 5.54 -2.47
CA GLN A 106 10.26 4.14 -2.02
C GLN A 106 9.45 3.97 -0.74
N ILE A 107 9.63 4.85 0.25
CA ILE A 107 8.82 4.85 1.47
C ILE A 107 7.34 5.06 1.13
N ALA A 108 7.04 6.10 0.36
CA ALA A 108 5.67 6.47 0.04
C ALA A 108 4.92 5.41 -0.77
N GLN A 109 5.54 4.80 -1.78
CA GLN A 109 4.89 3.74 -2.55
C GLN A 109 4.60 2.51 -1.68
N SER A 110 5.52 2.11 -0.80
CA SER A 110 5.33 0.96 0.08
C SER A 110 4.21 1.19 1.09
N TYR A 111 4.19 2.34 1.77
CA TYR A 111 3.08 2.71 2.66
C TYR A 111 1.78 2.91 1.91
N GLY A 112 1.83 3.53 0.73
CA GLY A 112 0.65 3.81 -0.08
C GLY A 112 -0.10 2.55 -0.49
N VAL A 113 0.59 1.51 -0.96
CA VAL A 113 -0.06 0.25 -1.33
C VAL A 113 -0.61 -0.50 -0.11
N VAL A 114 0.05 -0.42 1.06
CA VAL A 114 -0.46 -0.99 2.32
C VAL A 114 -1.72 -0.26 2.77
N ILE A 115 -1.73 1.06 2.74
CA ILE A 115 -2.91 1.91 3.05
C ILE A 115 -4.08 1.54 2.13
N ALA A 116 -3.81 1.32 0.84
CA ALA A 116 -4.82 0.94 -0.15
C ALA A 116 -5.36 -0.50 0.01
N GLY A 117 -4.82 -1.28 0.93
CA GLY A 117 -5.33 -2.63 1.24
C GLY A 117 -4.42 -3.78 0.84
N CYS A 118 -3.24 -3.52 0.29
CA CYS A 118 -2.24 -4.54 0.03
C CYS A 118 -1.83 -5.27 1.32
N ARG A 119 -1.61 -6.56 1.23
CA ARG A 119 -1.24 -7.43 2.37
C ARG A 119 0.10 -8.11 2.21
N GLY A 120 0.73 -7.98 1.05
CA GLY A 120 2.08 -8.47 0.80
C GLY A 120 2.78 -7.63 -0.23
N ILE A 121 4.05 -7.34 0.01
CA ILE A 121 4.91 -6.60 -0.92
C ILE A 121 6.02 -7.54 -1.37
N SER A 122 6.29 -7.54 -2.66
CA SER A 122 7.46 -8.14 -3.27
C SER A 122 8.21 -7.09 -4.08
N TYR A 123 9.49 -7.28 -4.27
CA TYR A 123 10.29 -6.38 -5.10
C TYR A 123 10.70 -7.10 -6.38
N PHE A 124 10.42 -6.46 -7.51
CA PHE A 124 10.85 -6.99 -8.79
C PHE A 124 12.29 -6.60 -9.05
N LEU A 125 13.12 -7.61 -9.37
CA LEU A 125 14.58 -7.53 -9.50
C LEU A 125 15.21 -6.92 -8.24
N SER A 126 15.95 -7.70 -7.53
CA SER A 126 16.14 -7.61 -6.08
C SER A 126 17.32 -6.74 -5.60
N LEU A 127 18.01 -6.02 -6.48
CA LEU A 127 19.23 -5.32 -6.10
C LEU A 127 19.17 -3.84 -6.48
N ALA A 128 18.81 -3.01 -5.51
CA ALA A 128 18.97 -1.56 -5.62
C ALA A 128 20.45 -1.22 -5.91
N THR A 129 20.71 -0.49 -6.98
CA THR A 129 22.06 -0.06 -7.35
C THR A 129 22.46 1.23 -6.66
N TYR A 130 21.48 2.07 -6.28
CA TYR A 130 21.74 3.32 -5.58
C TYR A 130 21.64 3.12 -4.06
N PRO A 131 22.65 3.55 -3.28
CA PRO A 131 22.65 3.41 -1.83
C PRO A 131 21.45 4.01 -1.12
N GLU A 132 20.92 5.11 -1.62
CA GLU A 132 19.71 5.78 -1.06
C GLU A 132 18.47 4.90 -1.21
N HIS A 133 18.29 4.26 -2.35
CA HIS A 133 17.18 3.34 -2.57
C HIS A 133 17.31 2.11 -1.65
N TYR A 134 18.52 1.54 -1.53
CA TYR A 134 18.76 0.43 -0.60
C TYR A 134 18.43 0.80 0.85
N ARG A 135 18.85 2.00 1.30
CA ARG A 135 18.50 2.48 2.66
C ARG A 135 17.00 2.58 2.85
N ALA A 136 16.28 3.11 1.85
CA ALA A 136 14.83 3.19 1.90
C ALA A 136 14.17 1.81 2.00
N LEU A 137 14.65 0.82 1.24
CA LEU A 137 14.17 -0.56 1.32
C LEU A 137 14.38 -1.15 2.72
N VAL A 138 15.55 -0.95 3.31
CA VAL A 138 15.85 -1.42 4.67
C VAL A 138 14.97 -0.73 5.71
N GLU A 139 14.79 0.58 5.60
CA GLU A 139 13.97 1.38 6.51
C GLU A 139 12.51 0.94 6.46
N VAL A 140 11.90 0.97 5.27
CA VAL A 140 10.47 0.67 5.13
C VAL A 140 10.14 -0.78 5.50
N ASN A 141 11.00 -1.73 5.16
CA ASN A 141 10.77 -3.13 5.54
C ASN A 141 10.84 -3.34 7.05
N ARG A 142 11.74 -2.65 7.77
CA ARG A 142 11.78 -2.68 9.24
C ARG A 142 10.53 -2.07 9.86
N GLU A 143 10.06 -0.94 9.33
CA GLU A 143 8.85 -0.27 9.81
C GLU A 143 7.61 -1.13 9.56
N LEU A 144 7.44 -1.67 8.35
CA LEU A 144 6.30 -2.52 8.02
C LEU A 144 6.31 -3.83 8.80
N LEU A 145 7.47 -4.43 9.05
CA LEU A 145 7.59 -5.60 9.93
C LEU A 145 7.15 -5.26 11.37
N ALA A 146 7.53 -4.08 11.88
CA ALA A 146 7.10 -3.62 13.21
C ALA A 146 5.60 -3.25 13.27
N LEU A 147 4.94 -3.11 12.14
CA LEU A 147 3.50 -2.84 11.99
C LEU A 147 2.70 -4.07 11.51
N GLU A 148 3.32 -5.23 11.33
CA GLU A 148 2.68 -6.41 10.74
C GLU A 148 1.37 -6.76 11.43
N ASP A 149 1.38 -6.93 12.75
CA ASP A 149 0.18 -7.26 13.53
C ASP A 149 -0.91 -6.17 13.42
N VAL A 150 -0.50 -4.91 13.32
CA VAL A 150 -1.42 -3.78 13.14
C VAL A 150 -2.07 -3.82 11.76
N VAL A 151 -1.27 -3.96 10.71
CA VAL A 151 -1.76 -3.98 9.31
C VAL A 151 -2.68 -5.17 9.08
N LEU A 152 -2.37 -6.32 9.68
CA LEU A 152 -3.13 -7.56 9.53
C LEU A 152 -4.29 -7.68 10.54
N SER A 153 -4.44 -6.73 11.49
CA SER A 153 -5.53 -6.75 12.45
C SER A 153 -6.90 -6.75 11.75
N LEU A 154 -7.76 -7.65 12.21
CA LEU A 154 -9.16 -7.77 11.79
C LEU A 154 -10.13 -7.15 12.82
N GLU A 155 -9.62 -6.47 13.85
CA GLU A 155 -10.46 -5.82 14.85
C GLU A 155 -11.32 -4.73 14.20
N PRO A 156 -12.64 -4.75 14.41
CA PRO A 156 -13.53 -3.72 13.88
C PRO A 156 -13.12 -2.33 14.36
N THR A 157 -12.83 -1.45 13.42
CA THR A 157 -12.29 -0.12 13.74
C THR A 157 -12.94 0.93 12.87
N PRO A 158 -13.69 1.88 13.45
CA PRO A 158 -14.16 3.04 12.70
C PRO A 158 -12.97 3.86 12.19
N PRO A 159 -12.99 4.32 10.93
CA PRO A 159 -11.90 5.08 10.37
C PRO A 159 -11.77 6.47 11.02
N ALA A 160 -10.55 6.97 11.11
CA ALA A 160 -10.32 8.40 11.26
C ALA A 160 -10.71 9.12 9.96
N THR A 161 -11.10 10.38 10.07
CA THR A 161 -11.53 11.17 8.92
C THR A 161 -10.51 12.27 8.63
N ILE A 162 -10.04 12.35 7.40
CA ILE A 162 -9.12 13.37 6.92
C ILE A 162 -9.74 14.00 5.67
N ALA A 163 -10.01 15.31 5.72
CA ALA A 163 -10.69 15.99 4.61
C ALA A 163 -9.79 16.27 3.41
N ASN A 164 -8.46 16.34 3.62
CA ASN A 164 -7.53 16.63 2.55
C ASN A 164 -7.38 15.42 1.60
N PRO A 165 -7.72 15.54 0.30
CA PRO A 165 -7.70 14.43 -0.64
C PRO A 165 -6.28 13.95 -1.01
N LEU A 166 -5.24 14.73 -0.71
CA LEU A 166 -3.85 14.31 -0.93
C LEU A 166 -3.35 13.36 0.16
N ILE A 167 -4.02 13.36 1.32
CA ILE A 167 -3.69 12.42 2.40
C ILE A 167 -4.49 11.13 2.20
N ARG A 168 -3.76 10.05 2.09
CA ARG A 168 -4.32 8.68 2.15
C ARG A 168 -4.07 8.10 3.52
N SER A 169 -5.03 7.40 4.08
CA SER A 169 -4.87 6.82 5.41
C SER A 169 -5.61 5.50 5.59
N MET A 170 -5.11 4.72 6.54
CA MET A 170 -5.83 3.60 7.10
C MET A 170 -5.85 3.71 8.62
N THR A 171 -6.94 3.25 9.23
CA THR A 171 -7.09 3.16 10.69
C THR A 171 -7.18 1.69 11.08
N ARG A 172 -6.44 1.29 12.09
CA ARG A 172 -6.44 -0.07 12.65
C ARG A 172 -6.45 -0.01 14.16
N ARG A 173 -7.06 -1.02 14.76
CA ARG A 173 -6.99 -1.26 16.20
C ARG A 173 -6.19 -2.54 16.45
N LEU A 174 -5.38 -2.52 17.47
CA LEU A 174 -4.71 -3.70 18.02
C LEU A 174 -4.74 -3.59 19.55
N GLY A 175 -5.60 -4.38 20.19
CA GLY A 175 -5.81 -4.34 21.62
C GLY A 175 -6.38 -3.00 22.11
N ASP A 176 -5.66 -2.35 23.01
CA ASP A 176 -6.00 -1.05 23.60
C ASP A 176 -5.44 0.15 22.84
N LYS A 177 -4.93 -0.05 21.62
CA LYS A 177 -4.31 0.99 20.81
C LYS A 177 -5.01 1.18 19.47
N LEU A 178 -5.17 2.44 19.09
CA LEU A 178 -5.58 2.86 17.75
C LEU A 178 -4.36 3.31 16.97
N TYR A 179 -4.23 2.82 15.75
CA TYR A 179 -3.19 3.21 14.80
C TYR A 179 -3.82 3.92 13.61
N ILE A 180 -3.29 5.10 13.28
CA ILE A 180 -3.65 5.83 12.07
C ILE A 180 -2.37 5.95 11.24
N ILE A 181 -2.32 5.24 10.12
CA ILE A 181 -1.22 5.31 9.16
C ILE A 181 -1.66 6.28 8.08
N ALA A 182 -0.99 7.40 7.94
CA ALA A 182 -1.33 8.47 7.01
C ALA A 182 -0.12 8.82 6.13
N LEU A 183 -0.38 9.12 4.87
CA LEU A 183 0.60 9.45 3.85
C LEU A 183 0.13 10.64 3.03
N ASN A 184 0.96 11.65 2.89
CA ASN A 184 0.80 12.62 1.81
C ASN A 184 1.20 11.96 0.48
N ALA A 185 0.23 11.66 -0.35
CA ALA A 185 0.45 10.97 -1.62
C ALA A 185 0.83 11.91 -2.79
N ASP A 186 0.96 13.20 -2.52
CA ASP A 186 1.42 14.17 -3.51
C ASP A 186 2.95 14.22 -3.54
N ASN A 187 3.51 14.25 -4.75
CA ASN A 187 4.95 14.23 -4.97
C ASN A 187 5.61 15.60 -4.73
N ASP A 188 4.83 16.68 -4.77
CA ASP A 188 5.38 18.04 -4.89
C ASP A 188 4.88 19.00 -3.78
N GLN A 189 3.68 18.75 -3.21
CA GLN A 189 3.03 19.65 -2.27
C GLN A 189 3.16 19.19 -0.83
N ALA A 190 3.63 20.07 0.04
CA ALA A 190 3.46 19.92 1.47
C ALA A 190 2.04 20.35 1.86
N VAL A 191 1.45 19.67 2.84
CA VAL A 191 0.08 19.92 3.29
C VAL A 191 -0.01 19.93 4.81
N GLU A 192 -0.89 20.75 5.36
CA GLU A 192 -1.39 20.59 6.72
C GLU A 192 -2.66 19.77 6.70
N ALA A 193 -2.77 18.81 7.59
CA ALA A 193 -3.92 17.93 7.68
C ALA A 193 -4.53 17.94 9.09
N GLU A 194 -5.85 18.03 9.12
CA GLU A 194 -6.66 17.79 10.28
C GLU A 194 -7.16 16.33 10.24
N ILE A 195 -6.84 15.57 11.27
CA ILE A 195 -7.24 14.17 11.43
C ILE A 195 -8.27 14.09 12.54
N ALA A 196 -9.53 13.92 12.20
CA ALA A 196 -10.60 13.72 13.16
C ALA A 196 -10.63 12.27 13.66
N LEU A 197 -10.54 12.10 14.98
CA LEU A 197 -10.47 10.79 15.60
C LEU A 197 -11.87 10.14 15.74
N PRO A 198 -11.95 8.81 15.62
CA PRO A 198 -13.17 8.10 15.91
C PRO A 198 -13.58 8.22 17.39
N ALA A 199 -14.85 7.93 17.68
CA ALA A 199 -15.42 8.08 19.01
C ALA A 199 -14.63 7.36 20.12
N SER A 200 -14.05 6.23 19.82
CA SER A 200 -13.24 5.42 20.74
C SER A 200 -11.96 6.10 21.22
N ALA A 201 -11.44 7.06 20.47
CA ALA A 201 -10.18 7.76 20.78
C ALA A 201 -10.37 9.22 21.17
N ARG A 202 -11.61 9.68 21.38
CA ARG A 202 -11.91 11.10 21.66
C ARG A 202 -11.35 11.63 22.98
N ALA A 203 -11.09 10.75 23.94
CA ALA A 203 -10.57 11.11 25.25
C ALA A 203 -9.05 11.22 25.30
N ALA A 204 -8.35 10.84 24.25
CA ALA A 204 -6.90 10.92 24.18
C ALA A 204 -6.42 12.38 24.26
N ALA A 205 -5.35 12.62 25.02
CA ALA A 205 -4.72 13.94 25.13
C ALA A 205 -3.57 14.14 24.11
N SER A 206 -2.99 13.05 23.63
CA SER A 206 -1.89 13.07 22.65
C SER A 206 -1.84 11.78 21.86
N ALA A 207 -1.17 11.82 20.73
CA ALA A 207 -0.77 10.66 19.94
C ALA A 207 0.75 10.60 19.85
N GLU A 208 1.32 9.41 20.01
CA GLU A 208 2.71 9.15 19.64
C GLU A 208 2.82 9.07 18.13
N VAL A 209 3.84 9.70 17.55
CA VAL A 209 4.18 9.50 16.12
C VAL A 209 5.30 8.48 16.06
N LYS A 210 4.93 7.24 15.79
CA LYS A 210 5.81 6.08 15.78
C LYS A 210 6.91 6.27 14.70
N PHE A 211 8.12 5.86 15.02
CA PHE A 211 9.33 6.02 14.21
C PHE A 211 9.91 7.45 14.15
N GLU A 212 9.26 8.45 14.76
CA GLU A 212 9.70 9.84 14.69
C GLU A 212 10.14 10.43 16.04
N ASN A 213 10.02 9.62 17.10
CA ASN A 213 10.38 10.04 18.47
C ASN A 213 9.73 11.38 18.89
N ARG A 214 8.46 11.58 18.50
CA ARG A 214 7.67 12.77 18.84
C ARG A 214 6.23 12.40 19.25
N LYS A 215 5.59 13.34 19.92
CA LYS A 215 4.15 13.29 20.19
C LYS A 215 3.48 14.53 19.65
N VAL A 216 2.22 14.38 19.26
CA VAL A 216 1.36 15.49 18.85
C VAL A 216 0.18 15.60 19.80
N PRO A 217 -0.28 16.82 20.11
CA PRO A 217 -1.46 17.00 20.94
C PRO A 217 -2.72 16.52 20.22
N VAL A 218 -3.68 16.04 21.00
CA VAL A 218 -5.05 15.80 20.52
C VAL A 218 -5.94 16.85 21.16
N GLU A 219 -6.50 17.73 20.34
CA GLU A 219 -7.40 18.79 20.79
C GLU A 219 -8.77 18.63 20.13
N ASN A 220 -9.82 18.64 20.96
CA ASN A 220 -11.21 18.46 20.47
C ASN A 220 -11.38 17.19 19.61
N ALA A 221 -10.72 16.10 19.99
CA ALA A 221 -10.68 14.85 19.22
C ALA A 221 -10.06 14.98 17.82
N ARG A 222 -9.10 15.86 17.66
CA ARG A 222 -8.41 16.12 16.38
C ARG A 222 -6.90 16.18 16.58
N ILE A 223 -6.18 15.75 15.59
CA ILE A 223 -4.74 15.97 15.43
C ILE A 223 -4.56 16.94 14.26
N LEU A 224 -3.74 17.97 14.47
CA LEU A 224 -3.25 18.85 13.41
C LEU A 224 -1.78 18.55 13.20
N ASP A 225 -1.40 18.19 11.98
CA ASP A 225 0.00 17.89 11.66
C ASP A 225 0.33 18.28 10.21
N ALA A 226 1.62 18.55 9.97
CA ALA A 226 2.14 18.93 8.66
C ALA A 226 2.81 17.73 8.01
N PHE A 227 2.59 17.56 6.71
CA PHE A 227 3.20 16.53 5.89
C PHE A 227 4.00 17.19 4.76
N LYS A 228 5.26 16.84 4.63
CA LYS A 228 6.02 17.13 3.41
C LYS A 228 5.50 16.29 2.25
N PRO A 229 5.91 16.59 1.01
CA PRO A 229 5.65 15.70 -0.12
C PRO A 229 6.11 14.28 0.19
N LEU A 230 5.26 13.29 -0.09
CA LEU A 230 5.53 11.85 0.10
C LEU A 230 5.85 11.44 1.56
N GLU A 231 5.55 12.28 2.54
CA GLU A 231 5.80 11.99 3.94
C GLU A 231 4.68 11.14 4.54
N ARG A 232 5.06 10.15 5.32
CA ARG A 232 4.14 9.31 6.08
C ARG A 232 4.27 9.60 7.57
N HIS A 233 3.17 9.46 8.30
CA HIS A 233 3.13 9.45 9.76
C HIS A 233 2.32 8.26 10.27
N VAL A 234 2.75 7.67 11.36
CA VAL A 234 2.05 6.57 12.03
C VAL A 234 1.69 7.02 13.45
N TYR A 235 0.45 7.42 13.64
CA TYR A 235 -0.04 7.85 14.94
C TYR A 235 -0.50 6.64 15.75
N VAL A 236 -0.07 6.60 17.02
CA VAL A 236 -0.47 5.59 18.00
C VAL A 236 -1.18 6.28 19.15
N ILE A 237 -2.38 5.86 19.45
CA ILE A 237 -3.27 6.49 20.43
C ILE A 237 -3.74 5.40 21.40
N ASP A 238 -3.57 5.62 22.69
CA ASP A 238 -4.14 4.76 23.73
C ASP A 238 -5.66 4.98 23.81
N LEU A 239 -6.45 3.89 23.92
CA LEU A 239 -7.93 3.89 23.91
C LEU A 239 -8.52 3.83 25.32
#